data_83bc35c9daf57679a0d40950b1b2b5cd
#
_entry.id   83bc35c9daf57679a0d40950b1b2b5cd
#
_cell.length_a   1.000
_cell.length_b   1.000
_cell.length_c   1.000
_cell.angle_alpha   90.00
_cell.angle_beta   90.00
_cell.angle_gamma   90.00
#
_symmetry.space_group_name_H-M   'P 1'
#
loop_
_entity.id
_entity.type
_entity.pdbx_description
1 polymer ?
#
loop_
_entity_poly.entity_id
_entity_poly.type
_entity_poly.pdbx_seq_one_letter_code
_entity_poly.pdbx_strand_id
1 'polypeptide(L)' 'MTNVLGRFDFDVIAKWIKPGEKVLDLGCGDGSLLRYLRDEKGVLGYGVDNDADNVLACIRNGVNV' A
#
# COMPACT_ATOMS: atom_id res chain seq x y z
N MET A 1 -8.42 8.61 -3.79
CA MET A 1 -7.86 8.75 -4.29
C MET A 1 -7.27 8.40 -4.97
N THR A 2 -6.98 8.40 -5.37
CA THR A 2 -6.59 8.21 -6.03
C THR A 2 -5.84 7.70 -6.64
N ASN A 3 -5.93 7.34 -7.14
CA ASN A 3 -5.34 6.56 -7.82
C ASN A 3 -4.67 6.98 -8.99
N VAL A 4 -4.42 8.17 -9.16
CA VAL A 4 -3.53 8.74 -10.12
C VAL A 4 -2.09 8.58 -9.72
N LEU A 5 -1.87 8.05 -8.57
CA LEU A 5 -0.52 7.80 -8.10
C LEU A 5 0.10 6.69 -8.91
N GLY A 6 1.21 7.00 -9.58
CA GLY A 6 2.00 6.02 -10.28
C GLY A 6 3.22 5.64 -9.46
N ARG A 7 4.10 4.86 -10.09
CA ARG A 7 5.32 4.41 -9.45
C ARG A 7 6.20 5.55 -8.93
N PHE A 8 6.23 6.64 -9.68
CA PHE A 8 7.01 7.81 -9.30
C PHE A 8 6.50 8.40 -7.98
N ASP A 9 5.18 8.42 -7.82
CA ASP A 9 4.57 8.93 -6.59
C ASP A 9 4.80 8.00 -5.42
N PHE A 10 4.88 6.71 -5.67
CA PHE A 10 5.25 5.73 -4.65
C PHE A 10 6.64 6.01 -4.11
N ASP A 11 7.59 6.34 -4.98
CA ASP A 11 8.95 6.68 -4.56
C ASP A 11 8.96 7.92 -3.67
N VAL A 12 8.15 8.91 -3.98
CA VAL A 12 8.03 10.12 -3.17
C VAL A 12 7.46 9.80 -1.79
N ILE A 13 6.39 9.02 -1.75
CA ILE A 13 5.77 8.60 -0.50
C ILE A 13 6.76 7.81 0.35
N ALA A 14 7.50 6.91 -0.27
CA ALA A 14 8.47 6.09 0.43
C ALA A 14 9.54 6.90 1.16
N LYS A 15 9.88 8.07 0.63
CA LYS A 15 10.87 8.95 1.27
C LYS A 15 10.40 9.49 2.61
N TRP A 16 9.08 9.56 2.83
CA TRP A 16 8.51 10.07 4.08
C TRP A 16 8.35 8.98 5.13
N ILE A 17 8.56 7.73 4.74
CA ILE A 17 8.31 6.58 5.61
C ILE A 17 9.65 5.98 6.03
N LYS A 18 9.78 5.74 7.33
CA LYS A 18 11.00 5.13 7.88
C LYS A 18 10.93 3.62 7.72
N PRO A 19 12.08 2.97 7.51
CA PRO A 19 12.11 1.50 7.44
C PRO A 19 11.47 0.87 8.68
N GLY A 20 10.65 -0.15 8.46
CA GLY A 20 10.02 -0.89 9.55
C GLY A 20 8.82 -0.22 10.18
N GLU A 21 8.42 0.94 9.70
CA GLU A 21 7.27 1.67 10.23
C GLU A 21 5.96 0.92 9.98
N LYS A 22 4.95 1.22 10.80
CA LYS A 22 3.59 0.73 10.57
C LYS A 22 2.85 1.76 9.72
N VAL A 23 2.16 1.30 8.69
CA VAL A 23 1.45 2.17 7.74
C VAL A 23 0.01 1.70 7.60
N LEU A 24 -0.92 2.63 7.74
CA LEU A 24 -2.33 2.38 7.47
C LEU A 24 -2.72 3.15 6.23
N ASP A 25 -3.22 2.45 5.23
CA ASP A 25 -3.64 3.05 3.96
C ASP A 25 -5.16 2.95 3.80
N LEU A 26 -5.84 4.07 3.95
CA LEU A 26 -7.29 4.14 3.81
C LEU A 26 -7.64 4.26 2.33
N GLY A 27 -8.45 3.34 1.81
CA GLY A 27 -8.73 3.27 0.39
C GLY A 27 -7.55 2.72 -0.39
N CYS A 28 -6.99 1.61 0.07
CA CYS A 28 -5.72 1.08 -0.44
C CYS A 28 -5.79 0.53 -1.87
N GLY A 29 -6.97 0.41 -2.45
CA GLY A 29 -7.11 -0.15 -3.78
C GLY A 29 -6.61 -1.58 -3.84
N ASP A 30 -5.78 -1.89 -4.81
CA ASP A 30 -5.23 -3.24 -4.99
C ASP A 30 -4.05 -3.56 -4.07
N GLY A 31 -3.64 -2.61 -3.24
CA GLY A 31 -2.54 -2.80 -2.32
C GLY A 31 -1.16 -2.57 -2.91
N SER A 32 -1.07 -2.04 -4.12
CA SER A 32 0.21 -1.83 -4.79
C SER A 32 1.17 -0.97 -3.99
N LEU A 33 0.67 0.12 -3.39
CA LEU A 33 1.51 1.00 -2.58
C LEU A 33 2.04 0.27 -1.34
N LEU A 34 1.18 -0.42 -0.63
CA LEU A 34 1.60 -1.15 0.58
C LEU A 34 2.60 -2.25 0.24
N ARG A 35 2.39 -2.94 -0.87
CA ARG A 35 3.33 -3.95 -1.33
C ARG A 35 4.69 -3.32 -1.64
N TYR A 36 4.69 -2.19 -2.32
CA TYR A 36 5.91 -1.46 -2.65
C TYR A 36 6.65 -1.05 -1.38
N LEU A 37 5.94 -0.47 -0.41
CA LEU A 37 6.54 -0.04 0.85
C LEU A 37 7.08 -1.20 1.66
N ARG A 38 6.39 -2.34 1.64
CA ARG A 38 6.88 -3.54 2.30
C ARG A 38 8.20 -4.01 1.70
N ASP A 39 8.26 -4.06 0.36
CA ASP A 39 9.43 -4.57 -0.33
C ASP A 39 10.61 -3.60 -0.24
N GLU A 40 10.35 -2.29 -0.25
CA GLU A 40 11.41 -1.28 -0.23
C GLU A 40 11.82 -0.85 1.17
N LYS A 41 10.90 -0.85 2.11
CA LYS A 41 11.12 -0.28 3.45
C LYS A 41 10.85 -1.25 4.59
N GLY A 42 10.38 -2.45 4.29
CA GLY A 42 10.06 -3.42 5.32
C GLY A 42 8.95 -2.96 6.26
N VAL A 43 8.02 -2.14 5.79
CA VAL A 43 6.94 -1.65 6.63
C VAL A 43 5.94 -2.78 6.94
N LEU A 44 5.25 -2.63 8.08
CA LEU A 44 4.09 -3.43 8.40
C LEU A 44 2.88 -2.61 7.95
N GLY A 45 2.29 -2.98 6.83
CA GLY A 45 1.20 -2.23 6.23
C GLY A 45 -0.14 -2.89 6.42
N TYR A 46 -1.17 -2.05 6.59
CA TYR A 46 -2.55 -2.49 6.63
C TYR A 46 -3.36 -1.61 5.71
N GLY A 47 -4.14 -2.23 4.83
CA GLY A 47 -5.04 -1.52 3.94
C GLY A 47 -6.47 -1.61 4.43
N VAL A 48 -7.27 -0.64 4.05
CA VAL A 48 -8.71 -0.65 4.25
C VAL A 48 -9.35 -0.25 2.93
N ASP A 49 -10.29 -1.05 2.46
CA ASP A 49 -11.04 -0.73 1.26
C ASP A 49 -12.42 -1.38 1.35
N ASN A 50 -13.44 -0.68 0.87
CA ASN A 50 -14.79 -1.20 0.91
C ASN A 50 -15.22 -1.93 -0.36
N ASP A 51 -14.33 -2.02 -1.34
CA ASP A 51 -14.57 -2.71 -2.59
C ASP A 51 -14.02 -4.14 -2.48
N ALA A 52 -14.90 -5.12 -2.63
CA ALA A 52 -14.52 -6.53 -2.48
C ALA A 52 -13.46 -6.96 -3.48
N ASP A 53 -13.49 -6.43 -4.70
CA ASP A 53 -12.46 -6.75 -5.70
C ASP A 53 -11.10 -6.23 -5.30
N ASN A 54 -11.05 -5.03 -4.70
CA ASN A 54 -9.81 -4.47 -4.18
C ASN A 54 -9.28 -5.29 -3.01
N VAL A 55 -10.15 -5.73 -2.11
CA VAL A 55 -9.76 -6.59 -0.99
C VAL A 55 -9.12 -7.88 -1.52
N LEU A 56 -9.73 -8.50 -2.51
CA LEU A 56 -9.17 -9.71 -3.12
C LEU A 56 -7.82 -9.43 -3.77
N ALA A 57 -7.69 -8.30 -4.45
CA ALA A 57 -6.42 -7.93 -5.08
C ALA A 57 -5.32 -7.74 -4.03
N CYS A 58 -5.64 -7.11 -2.91
CA CYS A 58 -4.70 -6.96 -1.79
C CYS A 58 -4.25 -8.31 -1.27
N ILE A 59 -5.16 -9.25 -1.10
CA ILE A 59 -4.83 -10.59 -0.63
C ILE A 59 -3.88 -11.27 -1.61
N ARG A 60 -4.15 -11.15 -2.91
CA ARG A 60 -3.27 -11.72 -3.94
C ARG A 60 -1.89 -11.11 -3.93
N ASN A 61 -1.79 -9.85 -3.57
CA ASN A 61 -0.51 -9.14 -3.46
C ASN A 61 0.19 -9.38 -2.12
N GLY A 62 -0.41 -10.19 -1.25
CA GLY A 62 0.16 -10.48 0.06
C GLY A 62 0.10 -9.30 1.02
N VAL A 63 -0.86 -8.41 0.82
CA VAL A 63 -1.03 -7.22 1.65
C VAL A 63 -2.12 -7.49 2.69
N ASN A 64 -1.89 -7.07 3.92
CA ASN A 64 -2.89 -7.14 4.97
C ASN A 64 -4.01 -6.14 4.68
N VAL A 65 -5.25 -6.60 4.75
CA VAL A 65 -6.39 -5.75 4.42
C VAL A 65 -7.60 -6.12 5.28
#